data_77f9900616a88201fa5cc45abfdb439d
#
_entry.id   77f9900616a88201fa5cc45abfdb439d
#
_cell.length_a   1.000
_cell.length_b   1.000
_cell.length_c   1.000
_cell.angle_alpha   90.00
_cell.angle_beta   90.00
_cell.angle_gamma   90.00
#
_symmetry.space_group_name_H-M   'P 1'
#
loop_
_entity.id
_entity.type
_entity.pdbx_description
1 polymer ?
#
loop_
_entity_poly.entity_id
_entity_poly.type
_entity_poly.pdbx_seq_one_letter_code
_entity_poly.pdbx_strand_id
1 'polypeptide(L)'
;MAVSKTRAKLVDVARQLFAKKGVNETTMNDIAIASTKGRRTLYTYFKNKEEIYMAVVESELEMLSKALEDVATEKISPDQKILKMIETHLDTIKLIVRRNGTLRASFFRDIWRVERVRRKFNLHEINLFRQILTEGKEEGLFEVDNVDILAEILHYCIKGIEVPYIRGKIGEDLDDKEGWTYVARIVYGALGRKQS
;
A
#
# COMPACT_ATOMS: atom_id res chain seq x y z
N MET A 1 -4.98 -7.50 18.76
CA MET A 1 -5.73 -6.64 19.74
C MET A 1 -6.62 -5.69 18.95
N ALA A 2 -7.92 -5.61 19.28
CA ALA A 2 -8.82 -4.68 18.61
C ALA A 2 -8.36 -3.22 18.87
N VAL A 3 -8.16 -2.45 17.80
CA VAL A 3 -7.81 -1.04 17.89
C VAL A 3 -8.96 -0.29 18.57
N SER A 4 -8.65 0.46 19.63
CA SER A 4 -9.66 1.28 20.31
C SER A 4 -10.31 2.25 19.32
N LYS A 5 -11.67 2.29 19.27
CA LYS A 5 -12.42 3.25 18.43
C LYS A 5 -11.97 4.69 18.61
N THR A 6 -11.54 5.05 19.84
CA THR A 6 -11.00 6.38 20.12
C THR A 6 -9.64 6.60 19.46
N ARG A 7 -8.72 5.61 19.48
CA ARG A 7 -7.42 5.69 18.81
C ARG A 7 -7.61 5.85 17.30
N ALA A 8 -8.46 5.04 16.69
CA ALA A 8 -8.75 5.13 15.27
C ALA A 8 -9.31 6.50 14.86
N LYS A 9 -10.24 7.06 15.64
CA LYS A 9 -10.76 8.41 15.40
C LYS A 9 -9.67 9.49 15.49
N LEU A 10 -8.76 9.39 16.48
CA LEU A 10 -7.66 10.34 16.64
C LEU A 10 -6.69 10.28 15.45
N VAL A 11 -6.38 9.08 14.96
CA VAL A 11 -5.54 8.86 13.77
C VAL A 11 -6.18 9.45 12.51
N ASP A 12 -7.48 9.20 12.28
CA ASP A 12 -8.15 9.73 11.10
C ASP A 12 -8.26 11.26 11.11
N VAL A 13 -8.58 11.86 12.26
CA VAL A 13 -8.59 13.34 12.41
C VAL A 13 -7.19 13.92 12.19
N ALA A 14 -6.15 13.29 12.73
CA ALA A 14 -4.77 13.72 12.51
C ALA A 14 -4.40 13.63 11.01
N ARG A 15 -4.75 12.53 10.35
CA ARG A 15 -4.55 12.36 8.90
C ARG A 15 -5.18 13.52 8.10
N GLN A 16 -6.44 13.85 8.39
CA GLN A 16 -7.16 14.94 7.71
C GLN A 16 -6.47 16.30 7.92
N LEU A 17 -6.05 16.59 9.15
CA LEU A 17 -5.34 17.84 9.46
C LEU A 17 -3.97 17.89 8.78
N PHE A 18 -3.20 16.80 8.83
CA PHE A 18 -1.92 16.69 8.14
C PHE A 18 -2.06 16.84 6.63
N ALA A 19 -3.10 16.24 6.03
CA ALA A 19 -3.39 16.38 4.60
C ALA A 19 -3.72 17.83 4.21
N LYS A 20 -4.43 18.57 5.08
CA LYS A 20 -4.88 19.94 4.81
C LYS A 20 -3.81 20.98 5.09
N LYS A 21 -3.14 20.92 6.24
CA LYS A 21 -2.20 21.94 6.74
C LYS A 21 -0.74 21.54 6.62
N GLY A 22 -0.45 20.25 6.48
CA GLY A 22 0.89 19.68 6.65
C GLY A 22 1.19 19.26 8.10
N VAL A 23 2.17 18.36 8.25
CA VAL A 23 2.56 17.84 9.56
C VAL A 23 3.16 18.93 10.45
N ASN A 24 3.98 19.82 9.86
CA ASN A 24 4.67 20.87 10.64
C ASN A 24 3.69 21.86 11.25
N GLU A 25 2.70 22.30 10.48
CA GLU A 25 1.71 23.32 10.86
C GLU A 25 0.58 22.76 11.74
N THR A 26 0.49 21.45 11.91
CA THR A 26 -0.51 20.82 12.77
C THR A 26 0.03 20.62 14.17
N THR A 27 -0.72 21.03 15.18
CA THR A 27 -0.36 20.85 16.59
C THR A 27 -1.18 19.72 17.24
N MET A 28 -0.69 19.17 18.36
CA MET A 28 -1.46 18.22 19.18
C MET A 28 -2.77 18.84 19.68
N ASN A 29 -2.79 20.16 19.91
CA ASN A 29 -4.00 20.87 20.32
C ASN A 29 -5.05 20.92 19.21
N ASP A 30 -4.63 21.15 17.95
CA ASP A 30 -5.54 21.13 16.80
C ASP A 30 -6.21 19.76 16.67
N ILE A 31 -5.44 18.68 16.86
CA ILE A 31 -5.96 17.31 16.79
C ILE A 31 -6.96 17.05 17.93
N ALA A 32 -6.65 17.49 19.15
CA ALA A 32 -7.56 17.36 20.29
C ALA A 32 -8.90 18.07 20.05
N ILE A 33 -8.86 19.31 19.58
CA ILE A 33 -10.05 20.11 19.27
C ILE A 33 -10.85 19.45 18.15
N ALA A 34 -10.23 19.15 17.02
CA ALA A 34 -10.91 18.59 15.86
C ALA A 34 -11.50 17.19 16.11
N SER A 35 -10.87 16.39 16.95
CA SER A 35 -11.37 15.05 17.33
C SER A 35 -12.52 15.09 18.34
N THR A 36 -12.84 16.26 18.90
CA THR A 36 -13.78 16.44 20.03
C THR A 36 -13.37 15.66 21.28
N LYS A 37 -12.08 15.35 21.40
CA LYS A 37 -11.51 14.67 22.57
C LYS A 37 -10.63 15.64 23.36
N GLY A 38 -10.69 15.54 24.68
CA GLY A 38 -9.82 16.36 25.54
C GLY A 38 -8.34 16.06 25.30
N ARG A 39 -7.48 17.07 25.52
CA ARG A 39 -6.00 16.91 25.42
C ARG A 39 -5.51 15.72 26.24
N ARG A 40 -6.04 15.52 27.47
CA ARG A 40 -5.69 14.37 28.32
C ARG A 40 -5.94 13.04 27.60
N THR A 41 -7.07 12.89 26.93
CA THR A 41 -7.40 11.68 26.17
C THR A 41 -6.42 11.46 25.01
N LEU A 42 -6.08 12.51 24.26
CA LEU A 42 -5.10 12.42 23.17
C LEU A 42 -3.74 11.93 23.69
N TYR A 43 -3.24 12.54 24.79
CA TYR A 43 -1.94 12.17 25.37
C TYR A 43 -1.92 10.79 26.04
N THR A 44 -3.09 10.19 26.32
CA THR A 44 -3.17 8.79 26.76
C THR A 44 -2.79 7.81 25.61
N TYR A 45 -3.06 8.20 24.35
CA TYR A 45 -2.81 7.35 23.19
C TYR A 45 -1.49 7.68 22.46
N PHE A 46 -1.08 8.95 22.48
CA PHE A 46 0.06 9.45 21.71
C PHE A 46 0.85 10.48 22.50
N LYS A 47 2.12 10.20 22.78
CA LYS A 47 2.99 11.08 23.59
C LYS A 47 3.32 12.38 22.85
N ASN A 48 3.39 12.33 21.52
CA ASN A 48 3.77 13.47 20.68
C ASN A 48 3.19 13.35 19.27
N LYS A 49 3.39 14.39 18.47
CA LYS A 49 2.93 14.47 17.07
C LYS A 49 3.58 13.41 16.18
N GLU A 50 4.80 13.02 16.47
CA GLU A 50 5.52 11.99 15.72
C GLU A 50 4.84 10.62 15.85
N GLU A 51 4.44 10.23 17.07
CA GLU A 51 3.74 8.96 17.30
C GLU A 51 2.41 8.91 16.55
N ILE A 52 1.65 10.01 16.50
CA ILE A 52 0.39 10.02 15.76
C ILE A 52 0.62 10.07 14.25
N TYR A 53 1.69 10.74 13.79
CA TYR A 53 2.10 10.70 12.38
C TYR A 53 2.46 9.28 11.93
N MET A 54 3.26 8.56 12.72
CA MET A 54 3.59 7.16 12.42
C MET A 54 2.35 6.28 12.42
N ALA A 55 1.40 6.50 13.35
CA ALA A 55 0.14 5.77 13.36
C ALA A 55 -0.74 6.07 12.12
N VAL A 56 -0.68 7.27 11.57
CA VAL A 56 -1.31 7.59 10.27
C VAL A 56 -0.64 6.80 9.15
N VAL A 57 0.70 6.77 9.09
CA VAL A 57 1.43 5.98 8.09
C VAL A 57 1.08 4.49 8.17
N GLU A 58 1.08 3.93 9.38
CA GLU A 58 0.67 2.54 9.65
C GLU A 58 -0.74 2.25 9.13
N SER A 59 -1.70 3.12 9.43
CA SER A 59 -3.10 2.97 9.01
C SER A 59 -3.27 2.98 7.48
N GLU A 60 -2.47 3.79 6.76
CA GLU A 60 -2.48 3.81 5.30
C GLU A 60 -1.90 2.52 4.70
N LEU A 61 -0.81 2.01 5.28
CA LEU A 61 -0.20 0.76 4.86
C LEU A 61 -1.09 -0.46 5.21
N GLU A 62 -1.77 -0.44 6.35
CA GLU A 62 -2.76 -1.46 6.73
C GLU A 62 -3.93 -1.52 5.73
N MET A 63 -4.37 -0.37 5.21
CA MET A 63 -5.41 -0.32 4.17
C MET A 63 -4.94 -1.00 2.87
N LEU A 64 -3.70 -0.73 2.43
CA LEU A 64 -3.12 -1.40 1.27
C LEU A 64 -2.96 -2.90 1.53
N SER A 65 -2.42 -3.29 2.70
CA SER A 65 -2.27 -4.70 3.10
C SER A 65 -3.58 -5.46 2.99
N LYS A 66 -4.63 -4.89 3.55
CA LYS A 66 -5.96 -5.49 3.55
C LYS A 66 -6.50 -5.67 2.12
N ALA A 67 -6.34 -4.65 1.26
CA ALA A 67 -6.77 -4.74 -0.13
C ALA A 67 -6.05 -5.87 -0.89
N LEU A 68 -4.74 -6.05 -0.65
CA LEU A 68 -3.95 -7.12 -1.27
C LEU A 68 -4.29 -8.50 -0.71
N GLU A 69 -4.53 -8.62 0.60
CA GLU A 69 -5.01 -9.87 1.23
C GLU A 69 -6.35 -10.31 0.64
N ASP A 70 -7.26 -9.36 0.44
CA ASP A 70 -8.58 -9.65 -0.14
C ASP A 70 -8.42 -10.24 -1.56
N VAL A 71 -7.52 -9.68 -2.39
CA VAL A 71 -7.21 -10.23 -3.73
C VAL A 71 -6.60 -11.63 -3.63
N ALA A 72 -5.64 -11.84 -2.73
CA ALA A 72 -4.96 -13.13 -2.60
C ALA A 72 -5.92 -14.27 -2.23
N THR A 73 -7.01 -13.94 -1.53
CA THR A 73 -8.03 -14.90 -1.09
C THR A 73 -9.22 -15.04 -2.05
N GLU A 74 -9.25 -14.29 -3.15
CA GLU A 74 -10.31 -14.42 -4.16
C GLU A 74 -10.29 -15.78 -4.85
N LYS A 75 -11.48 -16.22 -5.28
CA LYS A 75 -11.66 -17.48 -6.02
C LYS A 75 -11.51 -17.26 -7.54
N ILE A 76 -10.33 -16.82 -7.94
CA ILE A 76 -9.92 -16.64 -9.34
C ILE A 76 -8.60 -17.36 -9.57
N SER A 77 -8.21 -17.55 -10.84
CA SER A 77 -6.96 -18.25 -11.16
C SER A 77 -5.72 -17.50 -10.67
N PRO A 78 -4.61 -18.19 -10.33
CA PRO A 78 -3.39 -17.55 -9.85
C PRO A 78 -2.82 -16.47 -10.76
N ASP A 79 -2.91 -16.63 -12.08
CA ASP A 79 -2.47 -15.61 -13.05
C ASP A 79 -3.33 -14.33 -12.98
N GLN A 80 -4.63 -14.48 -12.82
CA GLN A 80 -5.54 -13.34 -12.58
C GLN A 80 -5.26 -12.66 -11.25
N LYS A 81 -4.95 -13.45 -10.17
CA LYS A 81 -4.55 -12.87 -8.87
C LYS A 81 -3.31 -12.00 -9.01
N ILE A 82 -2.26 -12.44 -9.72
CA ILE A 82 -1.03 -11.64 -9.91
C ILE A 82 -1.34 -10.29 -10.57
N LEU A 83 -2.09 -10.28 -11.68
CA LEU A 83 -2.46 -9.03 -12.35
C LEU A 83 -3.29 -8.13 -11.45
N LYS A 84 -4.27 -8.68 -10.76
CA LYS A 84 -5.13 -7.94 -9.85
C LYS A 84 -4.39 -7.41 -8.62
N MET A 85 -3.38 -8.11 -8.13
CA MET A 85 -2.47 -7.63 -7.08
C MET A 85 -1.74 -6.36 -7.52
N ILE A 86 -1.21 -6.34 -8.75
CA ILE A 86 -0.50 -5.18 -9.32
C ILE A 86 -1.45 -3.98 -9.45
N GLU A 87 -2.62 -4.20 -10.06
CA GLU A 87 -3.65 -3.18 -10.22
C GLU A 87 -4.10 -2.60 -8.86
N THR A 88 -4.48 -3.47 -7.93
CA THR A 88 -4.94 -3.09 -6.59
C THR A 88 -3.86 -2.31 -5.83
N HIS A 89 -2.59 -2.71 -5.95
CA HIS A 89 -1.47 -1.99 -5.35
C HIS A 89 -1.37 -0.56 -5.89
N LEU A 90 -1.30 -0.41 -7.21
CA LEU A 90 -1.11 0.89 -7.86
C LEU A 90 -2.30 1.83 -7.59
N ASP A 91 -3.52 1.34 -7.69
CA ASP A 91 -4.73 2.13 -7.44
C ASP A 91 -4.86 2.53 -5.98
N THR A 92 -4.56 1.62 -5.06
CA THR A 92 -4.63 1.92 -3.63
C THR A 92 -3.57 2.95 -3.24
N ILE A 93 -2.34 2.85 -3.76
CA ILE A 93 -1.29 3.85 -3.52
C ILE A 93 -1.70 5.21 -4.12
N LYS A 94 -2.26 5.24 -5.33
CA LYS A 94 -2.78 6.46 -5.97
C LYS A 94 -3.87 7.11 -5.11
N LEU A 95 -4.80 6.32 -4.57
CA LEU A 95 -5.83 6.76 -3.63
C LEU A 95 -5.22 7.32 -2.33
N ILE A 96 -4.29 6.59 -1.70
CA ILE A 96 -3.59 7.02 -0.49
C ILE A 96 -2.91 8.38 -0.72
N VAL A 97 -2.19 8.53 -1.82
CA VAL A 97 -1.49 9.78 -2.16
C VAL A 97 -2.47 10.93 -2.39
N ARG A 98 -3.58 10.68 -3.10
CA ARG A 98 -4.61 11.71 -3.36
C ARG A 98 -5.26 12.20 -2.08
N ARG A 99 -5.69 11.28 -1.19
CA ARG A 99 -6.38 11.64 0.06
C ARG A 99 -5.48 12.27 1.12
N ASN A 100 -4.17 12.10 1.01
CA ASN A 100 -3.20 12.62 1.98
C ASN A 100 -2.55 13.96 1.58
N GLY A 101 -2.92 14.55 0.43
CA GLY A 101 -2.59 15.92 0.04
C GLY A 101 -1.13 16.30 0.28
N THR A 102 -0.88 17.24 1.19
CA THR A 102 0.48 17.74 1.54
C THR A 102 1.36 16.71 2.24
N LEU A 103 0.78 15.66 2.84
CA LEU A 103 1.56 14.53 3.40
C LEU A 103 2.39 13.80 2.35
N ARG A 104 1.99 13.88 1.07
CA ARG A 104 2.70 13.26 -0.04
C ARG A 104 4.20 13.55 -0.03
N ALA A 105 4.60 14.80 0.20
CA ALA A 105 6.01 15.19 0.24
C ALA A 105 6.73 14.61 1.46
N SER A 106 6.05 14.48 2.59
CA SER A 106 6.61 13.92 3.83
C SER A 106 6.77 12.40 3.74
N PHE A 107 5.82 11.67 3.11
CA PHE A 107 5.96 10.23 2.86
C PHE A 107 7.19 9.86 2.03
N PHE A 108 7.58 10.73 1.08
CA PHE A 108 8.78 10.51 0.26
C PHE A 108 10.06 11.08 0.88
N ARG A 109 9.96 12.06 1.80
CA ARG A 109 11.10 12.74 2.41
C ARG A 109 11.64 12.02 3.64
N ASP A 110 10.75 11.47 4.47
CA ASP A 110 11.11 10.78 5.72
C ASP A 110 11.29 9.26 5.54
N ILE A 111 11.95 8.87 4.42
CA ILE A 111 12.17 7.47 4.03
C ILE A 111 12.69 6.63 5.20
N TRP A 112 13.67 7.13 5.98
CA TRP A 112 14.29 6.36 7.05
C TRP A 112 13.37 6.08 8.25
N ARG A 113 12.45 6.98 8.57
CA ARG A 113 11.49 6.81 9.68
C ARG A 113 10.34 5.90 9.29
N VAL A 114 9.88 6.04 8.08
CA VAL A 114 8.79 5.25 7.50
C VAL A 114 9.27 3.84 7.10
N GLU A 115 10.57 3.68 6.82
CA GLU A 115 11.18 2.45 6.33
C GLU A 115 10.95 1.24 7.25
N ARG A 116 11.01 1.42 8.57
CA ARG A 116 10.74 0.33 9.52
C ARG A 116 9.32 -0.22 9.39
N VAL A 117 8.35 0.66 9.23
CA VAL A 117 6.93 0.27 9.05
C VAL A 117 6.75 -0.34 7.66
N ARG A 118 7.32 0.29 6.64
CA ARG A 118 7.31 -0.21 5.26
C ARG A 118 7.94 -1.59 5.12
N ARG A 119 9.04 -1.86 5.83
CA ARG A 119 9.72 -3.17 5.77
C ARG A 119 8.79 -4.32 6.12
N LYS A 120 8.05 -4.20 7.22
CA LYS A 120 7.05 -5.21 7.61
C LYS A 120 6.01 -5.41 6.52
N PHE A 121 5.55 -4.32 5.94
CA PHE A 121 4.57 -4.29 4.89
C PHE A 121 5.10 -4.91 3.58
N ASN A 122 6.31 -4.53 3.15
CA ASN A 122 6.95 -5.09 1.98
C ASN A 122 7.14 -6.61 2.08
N LEU A 123 7.57 -7.10 3.24
CA LEU A 123 7.68 -8.54 3.49
C LEU A 123 6.33 -9.26 3.41
N HIS A 124 5.26 -8.63 3.89
CA HIS A 124 3.93 -9.19 3.81
C HIS A 124 3.45 -9.29 2.34
N GLU A 125 3.62 -8.25 1.55
CA GLU A 125 3.28 -8.25 0.12
C GLU A 125 4.09 -9.29 -0.67
N ILE A 126 5.40 -9.39 -0.43
CA ILE A 126 6.25 -10.43 -1.03
C ILE A 126 5.72 -11.83 -0.68
N ASN A 127 5.27 -12.04 0.56
CA ASN A 127 4.70 -13.33 0.98
C ASN A 127 3.38 -13.64 0.26
N LEU A 128 2.53 -12.64 0.00
CA LEU A 128 1.31 -12.83 -0.79
C LEU A 128 1.65 -13.22 -2.23
N PHE A 129 2.61 -12.56 -2.88
CA PHE A 129 3.09 -12.98 -4.20
C PHE A 129 3.65 -14.40 -4.18
N ARG A 130 4.46 -14.75 -3.18
CA ARG A 130 5.00 -16.11 -3.02
C ARG A 130 3.90 -17.15 -2.94
N GLN A 131 2.87 -16.89 -2.15
CA GLN A 131 1.72 -17.79 -2.01
C GLN A 131 1.01 -18.02 -3.36
N ILE A 132 0.70 -16.96 -4.09
CA ILE A 132 0.01 -17.04 -5.38
C ILE A 132 0.89 -17.73 -6.43
N LEU A 133 2.19 -17.44 -6.46
CA LEU A 133 3.14 -18.07 -7.38
C LEU A 133 3.29 -19.57 -7.09
N THR A 134 3.29 -19.97 -5.81
CA THR A 134 3.32 -21.37 -5.42
C THR A 134 2.04 -22.08 -5.85
N GLU A 135 0.89 -21.48 -5.59
CA GLU A 135 -0.43 -22.00 -6.05
C GLU A 135 -0.43 -22.25 -7.57
N GLY A 136 -0.02 -21.25 -8.36
CA GLY A 136 0.03 -21.39 -9.82
C GLY A 136 1.06 -22.42 -10.35
N LYS A 137 2.17 -22.59 -9.64
CA LYS A 137 3.16 -23.63 -9.94
C LYS A 137 2.62 -25.04 -9.65
N GLU A 138 1.95 -25.22 -8.51
CA GLU A 138 1.33 -26.50 -8.12
C GLU A 138 0.18 -26.88 -9.05
N GLU A 139 -0.57 -25.91 -9.54
CA GLU A 139 -1.62 -26.13 -10.56
C GLU A 139 -1.07 -26.34 -11.98
N GLY A 140 0.25 -26.23 -12.18
CA GLY A 140 0.90 -26.36 -13.48
C GLY A 140 0.64 -25.23 -14.46
N LEU A 141 0.15 -24.08 -13.97
CA LEU A 141 -0.09 -22.87 -14.77
C LEU A 141 1.19 -22.08 -15.03
N PHE A 142 2.18 -22.17 -14.14
CA PHE A 142 3.43 -21.42 -14.18
C PHE A 142 4.65 -22.35 -14.30
N GLU A 143 5.63 -21.92 -15.10
CA GLU A 143 6.96 -22.53 -15.17
C GLU A 143 7.97 -21.61 -14.46
N VAL A 144 7.96 -21.60 -13.14
CA VAL A 144 8.81 -20.76 -12.30
C VAL A 144 9.80 -21.63 -11.53
N ASP A 145 11.11 -21.46 -11.79
CA ASP A 145 12.16 -22.20 -11.11
C ASP A 145 12.28 -21.78 -9.66
N ASN A 146 12.35 -20.48 -9.40
CA ASN A 146 12.53 -19.90 -8.08
C ASN A 146 11.42 -18.89 -7.75
N VAL A 147 10.42 -19.35 -6.98
CA VAL A 147 9.28 -18.56 -6.54
C VAL A 147 9.69 -17.39 -5.65
N ASP A 148 10.68 -17.58 -4.77
CA ASP A 148 11.13 -16.55 -3.84
C ASP A 148 11.72 -15.35 -4.58
N ILE A 149 12.64 -15.62 -5.52
CA ILE A 149 13.26 -14.57 -6.32
C ILE A 149 12.22 -13.84 -7.18
N LEU A 150 11.29 -14.58 -7.82
CA LEU A 150 10.28 -13.95 -8.65
C LEU A 150 9.31 -13.09 -7.84
N ALA A 151 8.93 -13.52 -6.62
CA ALA A 151 8.08 -12.72 -5.73
C ALA A 151 8.75 -11.39 -5.34
N GLU A 152 10.05 -11.41 -5.03
CA GLU A 152 10.82 -10.21 -4.75
C GLU A 152 10.93 -9.29 -5.98
N ILE A 153 11.22 -9.85 -7.16
CA ILE A 153 11.31 -9.09 -8.41
C ILE A 153 9.99 -8.41 -8.72
N LEU A 154 8.86 -9.11 -8.63
CA LEU A 154 7.53 -8.52 -8.86
C LEU A 154 7.26 -7.36 -7.91
N HIS A 155 7.53 -7.53 -6.63
CA HIS A 155 7.39 -6.47 -5.64
C HIS A 155 8.23 -5.23 -6.00
N TYR A 156 9.53 -5.39 -6.31
CA TYR A 156 10.39 -4.25 -6.65
C TYR A 156 10.06 -3.62 -8.01
N CYS A 157 9.57 -4.39 -8.98
CA CYS A 157 9.06 -3.84 -10.23
C CYS A 157 7.86 -2.91 -9.98
N ILE A 158 6.89 -3.33 -9.15
CA ILE A 158 5.74 -2.50 -8.78
C ILE A 158 6.23 -1.23 -8.06
N LYS A 159 7.15 -1.35 -7.12
CA LYS A 159 7.75 -0.20 -6.43
C LYS A 159 8.44 0.78 -7.39
N GLY A 160 9.09 0.29 -8.43
CA GLY A 160 9.73 1.12 -9.45
C GLY A 160 8.74 1.96 -10.26
N ILE A 161 7.53 1.44 -10.49
CA ILE A 161 6.49 2.13 -11.27
C ILE A 161 5.52 2.97 -10.43
N GLU A 162 5.48 2.84 -9.10
CA GLU A 162 4.59 3.62 -8.21
C GLU A 162 4.65 5.13 -8.49
N VAL A 163 5.86 5.71 -8.47
CA VAL A 163 6.03 7.16 -8.63
C VAL A 163 5.65 7.65 -10.02
N PRO A 164 6.11 7.05 -11.12
CA PRO A 164 5.64 7.36 -12.46
C PRO A 164 4.11 7.23 -12.62
N TYR A 165 3.51 6.17 -12.08
CA TYR A 165 2.06 5.95 -12.10
C TYR A 165 1.28 7.04 -11.36
N ILE A 166 1.69 7.37 -10.13
CA ILE A 166 1.06 8.42 -9.32
C ILE A 166 1.14 9.79 -10.00
N ARG A 167 2.22 10.04 -10.76
CA ARG A 167 2.46 11.30 -11.47
C ARG A 167 1.81 11.36 -12.86
N GLY A 168 1.11 10.32 -13.29
CA GLY A 168 0.53 10.23 -14.63
C GLY A 168 1.59 10.17 -15.76
N LYS A 169 2.83 9.76 -15.48
CA LYS A 169 3.87 9.58 -16.50
C LYS A 169 3.84 8.21 -17.16
N ILE A 170 3.24 7.26 -16.47
CA ILE A 170 2.93 5.92 -16.94
C ILE A 170 1.46 5.75 -16.58
N GLY A 171 0.58 5.60 -17.57
CA GLY A 171 -0.79 5.23 -17.29
C GLY A 171 -1.79 6.36 -17.12
N GLU A 172 -1.56 7.56 -17.68
CA GLU A 172 -2.73 8.32 -18.15
C GLU A 172 -3.55 7.45 -19.10
N ASP A 173 -2.89 6.53 -19.81
CA ASP A 173 -3.46 5.54 -20.69
C ASP A 173 -3.58 4.12 -20.10
N LEU A 174 -3.10 3.85 -18.85
CA LEU A 174 -3.31 2.56 -18.15
C LEU A 174 -4.75 2.40 -17.63
N ASP A 175 -5.53 3.49 -17.56
CA ASP A 175 -6.99 3.40 -17.47
C ASP A 175 -7.59 2.86 -18.77
N ASP A 176 -6.78 2.76 -19.83
CA ASP A 176 -7.14 2.15 -21.10
C ASP A 176 -6.76 0.67 -21.09
N LYS A 177 -7.65 -0.19 -21.59
CA LYS A 177 -7.44 -1.65 -21.72
C LYS A 177 -6.13 -2.02 -22.40
N GLU A 178 -5.59 -1.14 -23.24
CA GLU A 178 -4.35 -1.33 -23.96
C GLU A 178 -3.12 -1.35 -23.04
N GLY A 179 -3.01 -0.43 -22.10
CA GLY A 179 -1.88 -0.38 -21.16
C GLY A 179 -1.77 -1.64 -20.29
N TRP A 180 -2.92 -2.14 -19.81
CA TRP A 180 -2.96 -3.39 -19.04
C TRP A 180 -2.57 -4.60 -19.86
N THR A 181 -2.75 -4.59 -21.20
CA THR A 181 -2.28 -5.64 -22.08
C THR A 181 -0.75 -5.77 -22.05
N TYR A 182 -0.01 -4.66 -21.99
CA TYR A 182 1.45 -4.69 -21.87
C TYR A 182 1.90 -5.18 -20.49
N VAL A 183 1.24 -4.77 -19.41
CA VAL A 183 1.51 -5.28 -18.06
C VAL A 183 1.30 -6.80 -18.03
N ALA A 184 0.17 -7.28 -18.55
CA ALA A 184 -0.13 -8.71 -18.63
C ALA A 184 0.92 -9.48 -19.43
N ARG A 185 1.37 -8.96 -20.58
CA ARG A 185 2.42 -9.62 -21.39
C ARG A 185 3.74 -9.74 -20.63
N ILE A 186 4.16 -8.69 -19.92
CA ILE A 186 5.40 -8.72 -19.13
C ILE A 186 5.27 -9.76 -18.01
N VAL A 187 4.16 -9.72 -17.28
CA VAL A 187 3.90 -10.63 -16.16
C VAL A 187 3.81 -12.08 -16.65
N TYR A 188 3.02 -12.37 -17.69
CA TYR A 188 2.88 -13.71 -18.22
C TYR A 188 4.18 -14.25 -18.82
N GLY A 189 5.01 -13.38 -19.43
CA GLY A 189 6.35 -13.74 -19.86
C GLY A 189 7.25 -14.16 -18.69
N ALA A 190 7.19 -13.43 -17.57
CA ALA A 190 7.97 -13.75 -16.37
C ALA A 190 7.47 -15.03 -15.65
N LEU A 191 6.16 -15.34 -15.78
CA LEU A 191 5.56 -16.54 -15.19
C LEU A 191 5.80 -17.81 -16.02
N GLY A 192 6.34 -17.70 -17.25
CA GLY A 192 6.45 -18.84 -18.15
C GLY A 192 5.08 -19.49 -18.41
N ARG A 193 4.01 -18.68 -18.49
CA ARG A 193 2.63 -19.17 -18.60
C ARG A 193 2.48 -20.07 -19.80
N LYS A 194 2.05 -21.32 -19.59
CA LYS A 194 1.67 -22.22 -20.66
C LYS A 194 0.45 -21.63 -21.39
N GLN A 195 0.60 -21.37 -22.67
CA GLN A 195 -0.56 -21.05 -23.53
C GLN A 195 -1.37 -22.33 -23.69
N SER A 196 -2.59 -22.33 -23.17
CA SER A 196 -3.59 -23.37 -23.42
C SER A 196 -4.20 -23.19 -24.78
#